data_9fe71026b3df40c0145a3d906618dd73
#
_entry.id   9fe71026b3df40c0145a3d906618dd73
#
_cell.length_a   1.000
_cell.length_b   1.000
_cell.length_c   1.000
_cell.angle_alpha   90.00
_cell.angle_beta   90.00
_cell.angle_gamma   90.00
#
_symmetry.space_group_name_H-M   'P 1'
#
loop_
_entity.id
_entity.type
_entity.pdbx_description
1 polymer ?
#
loop_
_entity_poly.entity_id
_entity_poly.type
_entity_poly.pdbx_seq_one_letter_code
_entity_poly.pdbx_strand_id
1 'polypeptide(L)'
;MTKLLCPECRLENEPERIYCHDCGAKLDRSKVISAKSADERVKERKRVRNMFDARRAKMRLLFFKVSKLILYACAAAAVIQMILPPDVPPPNKETLSLSQIGLEIETAVTYHRPNQLQYTEDQINEYLTSTLKGKRKVLNKPLLDFNRGIVRLEEGKCDITVERAIFGYSLYTSTSLAVQLADGKLNVSSRGGAIGRLPIHPQIMDYLNIIFADVWSALDRERKLITKADAIEFHDKSVVIVTAAPQ
;
A
#
# COMPACT_ATOMS: atom_id res chain seq x y z
N MET A 1 -43.91 32.40 20.02
CA MET A 1 -44.77 31.20 19.79
C MET A 1 -46.23 31.70 19.65
N THR A 2 -46.84 31.50 18.48
CA THR A 2 -48.19 31.91 18.21
C THR A 2 -49.16 30.94 18.90
N LYS A 3 -49.93 31.44 19.87
CA LYS A 3 -50.96 30.67 20.58
C LYS A 3 -52.30 30.87 19.89
N LEU A 4 -53.15 29.83 19.91
CA LEU A 4 -54.50 29.87 19.39
C LEU A 4 -55.50 30.12 20.53
N LEU A 5 -56.25 31.22 20.46
CA LEU A 5 -57.34 31.50 21.41
C LEU A 5 -58.60 30.73 21.01
N CYS A 6 -59.19 30.02 21.96
CA CYS A 6 -60.47 29.35 21.75
C CYS A 6 -61.60 30.39 21.57
N PRO A 7 -62.47 30.25 20.56
CA PRO A 7 -63.57 31.20 20.34
C PRO A 7 -64.62 31.15 21.44
N GLU A 8 -64.74 30.01 22.14
CA GLU A 8 -65.83 29.83 23.16
C GLU A 8 -65.31 30.15 24.57
N CYS A 9 -64.19 29.58 25.02
CA CYS A 9 -63.70 29.76 26.39
C CYS A 9 -62.54 30.73 26.51
N ARG A 10 -62.01 31.24 25.41
CA ARG A 10 -60.83 32.16 25.32
C ARG A 10 -59.55 31.59 25.90
N LEU A 11 -59.46 30.28 26.16
CA LEU A 11 -58.22 29.64 26.60
C LEU A 11 -57.16 29.62 25.49
N GLU A 12 -55.94 29.91 25.84
CA GLU A 12 -54.81 29.80 24.93
C GLU A 12 -54.45 28.32 24.70
N ASN A 13 -54.47 27.88 23.47
CA ASN A 13 -54.12 26.53 23.07
C ASN A 13 -52.86 26.53 22.16
N GLU A 14 -52.19 25.41 22.13
CA GLU A 14 -51.06 25.21 21.23
C GLU A 14 -51.55 25.21 19.75
N PRO A 15 -50.75 25.74 18.82
CA PRO A 15 -51.14 25.91 17.41
C PRO A 15 -51.38 24.58 16.69
N GLU A 16 -50.94 23.47 17.26
CA GLU A 16 -51.05 22.13 16.67
C GLU A 16 -52.37 21.43 17.03
N ARG A 17 -53.07 21.91 18.05
CA ARG A 17 -54.33 21.31 18.51
C ARG A 17 -55.51 21.63 17.57
N ILE A 18 -56.36 20.64 17.37
CA ILE A 18 -57.59 20.76 16.55
C ILE A 18 -58.77 21.18 17.42
N TYR A 19 -58.78 20.77 18.69
CA TYR A 19 -59.83 21.05 19.67
C TYR A 19 -59.24 21.72 20.91
N CYS A 20 -60.05 22.57 21.54
CA CYS A 20 -59.66 23.23 22.78
C CYS A 20 -59.47 22.19 23.90
N HIS A 21 -58.39 22.38 24.68
CA HIS A 21 -58.07 21.48 25.79
C HIS A 21 -59.12 21.50 26.91
N ASP A 22 -59.80 22.63 27.08
CA ASP A 22 -60.70 22.86 28.19
C ASP A 22 -62.16 22.58 27.81
N CYS A 23 -62.68 23.25 26.78
CA CYS A 23 -64.12 23.14 26.42
C CYS A 23 -64.40 22.21 25.24
N GLY A 24 -63.38 21.64 24.57
CA GLY A 24 -63.52 20.74 23.43
C GLY A 24 -63.97 21.41 22.12
N ALA A 25 -64.15 22.73 22.11
CA ALA A 25 -64.57 23.42 20.90
C ALA A 25 -63.53 23.35 19.79
N LYS A 26 -63.92 23.28 18.54
CA LYS A 26 -63.01 23.22 17.39
C LYS A 26 -62.32 24.55 17.20
N LEU A 27 -60.98 24.52 17.18
CA LEU A 27 -60.11 25.69 17.03
C LEU A 27 -59.99 26.11 15.56
N ASP A 28 -60.14 27.40 15.29
CA ASP A 28 -59.91 27.94 13.96
C ASP A 28 -58.42 28.09 13.67
N ARG A 29 -57.91 27.19 12.85
CA ARG A 29 -56.49 27.14 12.47
C ARG A 29 -56.17 27.95 11.21
N SER A 30 -57.17 28.57 10.58
CA SER A 30 -56.99 29.27 9.30
C SER A 30 -55.93 30.39 9.38
N LYS A 31 -55.90 31.12 10.51
CA LYS A 31 -54.96 32.21 10.75
C LYS A 31 -53.51 31.71 11.01
N VAL A 32 -53.35 30.54 11.65
CA VAL A 32 -52.04 29.95 11.93
C VAL A 32 -51.45 29.33 10.65
N ILE A 33 -52.29 28.68 9.88
CA ILE A 33 -51.88 28.08 8.60
C ILE A 33 -51.47 29.18 7.63
N SER A 34 -52.11 30.35 7.63
CA SER A 34 -51.76 31.46 6.75
C SER A 34 -50.42 32.12 7.12
N ALA A 35 -50.08 32.21 8.42
CA ALA A 35 -48.85 32.85 8.88
C ALA A 35 -47.55 32.01 8.64
N LYS A 36 -47.62 30.66 8.86
CA LYS A 36 -46.54 29.74 8.52
C LYS A 36 -46.29 29.63 7.01
N SER A 37 -47.24 30.05 6.21
CA SER A 37 -47.29 29.64 4.81
C SER A 37 -46.50 30.51 3.83
N ALA A 38 -46.30 31.79 4.09
CA ALA A 38 -45.67 32.65 3.10
C ALA A 38 -44.12 32.45 3.02
N ASP A 39 -43.48 32.45 4.15
CA ASP A 39 -42.00 32.38 4.20
C ASP A 39 -41.46 30.93 4.00
N GLU A 40 -42.18 29.93 4.53
CA GLU A 40 -41.87 28.52 4.28
C GLU A 40 -42.15 28.11 2.83
N ARG A 41 -43.28 28.55 2.25
CA ARG A 41 -43.57 28.29 0.82
C ARG A 41 -42.56 28.96 -0.11
N VAL A 42 -42.07 30.13 0.24
CA VAL A 42 -41.00 30.80 -0.53
C VAL A 42 -39.68 30.01 -0.41
N LYS A 43 -39.33 29.52 0.79
CA LYS A 43 -38.16 28.69 1.02
C LYS A 43 -38.26 27.34 0.32
N GLU A 44 -39.41 26.68 0.40
CA GLU A 44 -39.66 25.42 -0.32
C GLU A 44 -39.63 25.61 -1.84
N ARG A 45 -40.28 26.62 -2.37
CA ARG A 45 -40.21 26.94 -3.82
C ARG A 45 -38.80 27.24 -4.28
N LYS A 46 -37.97 27.95 -3.47
CA LYS A 46 -36.57 28.14 -3.76
C LYS A 46 -35.77 26.85 -3.72
N ARG A 47 -36.06 25.95 -2.74
CA ARG A 47 -35.43 24.63 -2.68
C ARG A 47 -35.77 23.78 -3.89
N VAL A 48 -37.06 23.68 -4.21
CA VAL A 48 -37.55 22.93 -5.38
C VAL A 48 -36.98 23.50 -6.66
N ARG A 49 -37.04 24.81 -6.87
CA ARG A 49 -36.43 25.48 -8.05
C ARG A 49 -34.94 25.24 -8.15
N ASN A 50 -34.20 25.24 -7.03
CA ASN A 50 -32.78 24.95 -7.01
C ASN A 50 -32.46 23.48 -7.31
N MET A 51 -33.36 22.54 -6.97
CA MET A 51 -33.24 21.12 -7.31
C MET A 51 -33.44 20.88 -8.81
N PHE A 52 -34.36 21.61 -9.43
CA PHE A 52 -34.70 21.50 -10.86
C PHE A 52 -33.97 22.51 -11.76
N ASP A 53 -32.98 23.23 -11.24
CA ASP A 53 -32.14 24.12 -12.06
C ASP A 53 -31.32 23.30 -13.05
N ALA A 54 -31.73 23.34 -14.32
CA ALA A 54 -31.11 22.58 -15.40
C ALA A 54 -29.61 22.91 -15.58
N ARG A 55 -29.19 24.12 -15.22
CA ARG A 55 -27.76 24.50 -15.26
C ARG A 55 -26.96 23.77 -14.15
N ARG A 56 -27.51 23.72 -12.93
CA ARG A 56 -26.88 23.01 -11.81
C ARG A 56 -26.85 21.50 -12.05
N ALA A 57 -27.90 20.93 -12.63
CA ALA A 57 -27.94 19.53 -13.02
C ALA A 57 -26.87 19.21 -14.09
N LYS A 58 -26.75 20.05 -15.12
CA LYS A 58 -25.70 19.91 -16.14
C LYS A 58 -24.30 20.05 -15.55
N MET A 59 -24.07 21.01 -14.65
CA MET A 59 -22.79 21.18 -13.96
C MET A 59 -22.43 19.97 -13.10
N ARG A 60 -23.38 19.39 -12.36
CA ARG A 60 -23.16 18.15 -11.60
C ARG A 60 -22.79 17.00 -12.52
N LEU A 61 -23.54 16.79 -13.59
CA LEU A 61 -23.24 15.74 -14.58
C LEU A 61 -21.86 15.94 -15.20
N LEU A 62 -21.49 17.17 -15.55
CA LEU A 62 -20.16 17.49 -16.07
C LEU A 62 -19.09 17.19 -15.03
N PHE A 63 -19.28 17.60 -13.78
CA PHE A 63 -18.37 17.32 -12.68
C PHE A 63 -18.16 15.80 -12.50
N PHE A 64 -19.23 15.00 -12.47
CA PHE A 64 -19.10 13.54 -12.36
C PHE A 64 -18.42 12.92 -13.58
N LYS A 65 -18.66 13.41 -14.79
CA LYS A 65 -17.98 12.94 -16.00
C LYS A 65 -16.47 13.24 -15.93
N VAL A 66 -16.12 14.48 -15.58
CA VAL A 66 -14.72 14.91 -15.45
C VAL A 66 -14.02 14.13 -14.32
N SER A 67 -14.67 13.98 -13.15
CA SER A 67 -14.09 13.21 -12.03
C SER A 67 -13.85 11.74 -12.40
N LYS A 68 -14.78 11.12 -13.14
CA LYS A 68 -14.59 9.74 -13.65
C LYS A 68 -13.43 9.68 -14.65
N LEU A 69 -13.34 10.64 -15.56
CA LEU A 69 -12.25 10.70 -16.52
C LEU A 69 -10.88 10.80 -15.82
N ILE A 70 -10.77 11.70 -14.84
CA ILE A 70 -9.55 11.86 -14.04
C ILE A 70 -9.22 10.55 -13.30
N LEU A 71 -10.22 9.91 -12.67
CA LEU A 71 -10.01 8.64 -11.98
C LEU A 71 -9.50 7.55 -12.92
N TYR A 72 -10.08 7.42 -14.10
CA TYR A 72 -9.63 6.44 -15.10
C TYR A 72 -8.23 6.77 -15.62
N ALA A 73 -7.91 8.04 -15.84
CA ALA A 73 -6.57 8.48 -16.25
C ALA A 73 -5.52 8.16 -15.16
N CYS A 74 -5.84 8.43 -13.89
CA CYS A 74 -4.97 8.07 -12.76
C CYS A 74 -4.78 6.55 -12.65
N ALA A 75 -5.85 5.77 -12.80
CA ALA A 75 -5.76 4.31 -12.77
C ALA A 75 -4.91 3.77 -13.93
N ALA A 76 -5.11 4.30 -15.15
CA ALA A 76 -4.30 3.94 -16.30
C ALA A 76 -2.81 4.30 -16.11
N ALA A 77 -2.52 5.48 -15.59
CA ALA A 77 -1.16 5.91 -15.28
C ALA A 77 -0.50 4.98 -14.23
N ALA A 78 -1.24 4.58 -13.20
CA ALA A 78 -0.74 3.64 -12.19
C ALA A 78 -0.41 2.28 -12.83
N VAL A 79 -1.29 1.73 -13.68
CA VAL A 79 -1.04 0.48 -14.39
C VAL A 79 0.19 0.58 -15.30
N ILE A 80 0.36 1.70 -16.02
CA ILE A 80 1.54 1.93 -16.85
C ILE A 80 2.81 1.93 -15.97
N GLN A 81 2.79 2.61 -14.84
CA GLN A 81 3.93 2.64 -13.90
C GLN A 81 4.25 1.24 -13.35
N MET A 82 3.26 0.39 -13.12
CA MET A 82 3.46 -0.99 -12.67
C MET A 82 4.14 -1.87 -13.74
N ILE A 83 3.90 -1.60 -15.02
CA ILE A 83 4.45 -2.40 -16.14
C ILE A 83 5.86 -1.89 -16.53
N LEU A 84 6.14 -0.60 -16.33
CA LEU A 84 7.43 -0.03 -16.70
C LEU A 84 8.56 -0.67 -15.85
N PRO A 85 9.65 -1.12 -16.50
CA PRO A 85 10.78 -1.66 -15.77
C PRO A 85 11.39 -0.58 -14.88
N PRO A 86 11.77 -0.92 -13.64
CA PRO A 86 12.53 -0.03 -12.79
C PRO A 86 13.95 0.14 -13.35
N ASP A 87 14.69 1.08 -12.79
CA ASP A 87 16.11 1.28 -13.15
C ASP A 87 16.96 0.18 -12.49
N VAL A 88 17.00 -0.99 -13.11
CA VAL A 88 17.80 -2.14 -12.66
C VAL A 88 18.90 -2.43 -13.68
N PRO A 89 20.09 -2.85 -13.23
CA PRO A 89 21.18 -3.18 -14.13
C PRO A 89 20.76 -4.30 -15.09
N PRO A 90 21.23 -4.25 -16.34
CA PRO A 90 20.98 -5.30 -17.30
C PRO A 90 21.53 -6.64 -16.78
N PRO A 91 20.97 -7.78 -17.23
CA PRO A 91 21.49 -9.08 -16.83
C PRO A 91 22.96 -9.20 -17.26
N ASN A 92 23.82 -9.46 -16.30
CA ASN A 92 25.24 -9.72 -16.58
C ASN A 92 25.33 -11.00 -17.41
N LYS A 93 25.87 -10.90 -18.62
CA LYS A 93 26.03 -12.04 -19.53
C LYS A 93 27.26 -12.88 -19.25
N GLU A 94 28.13 -12.38 -18.42
CA GLU A 94 29.43 -12.99 -18.15
C GLU A 94 29.61 -13.23 -16.66
N THR A 95 29.95 -14.42 -16.38
CA THR A 95 30.94 -14.98 -15.48
C THR A 95 30.41 -16.20 -14.77
N LEU A 96 30.98 -17.28 -15.14
CA LEU A 96 31.01 -18.57 -14.44
C LEU A 96 32.06 -18.55 -13.30
N SER A 97 32.25 -17.46 -12.62
CA SER A 97 32.93 -17.51 -11.33
C SER A 97 31.86 -17.98 -10.33
N LEU A 98 31.87 -19.27 -10.02
CA LEU A 98 31.10 -19.84 -8.92
C LEU A 98 31.48 -19.05 -7.67
N SER A 99 30.63 -18.07 -7.33
CA SER A 99 30.83 -17.28 -6.13
C SER A 99 30.82 -18.23 -4.93
N GLN A 100 31.97 -18.37 -4.27
CA GLN A 100 32.15 -19.21 -3.09
C GLN A 100 31.58 -18.55 -1.82
N ILE A 101 30.84 -17.44 -1.96
CA ILE A 101 30.27 -16.65 -0.86
C ILE A 101 29.61 -17.55 0.20
N GLY A 102 28.73 -18.44 -0.24
CA GLY A 102 28.03 -19.33 0.69
C GLY A 102 28.98 -20.23 1.48
N LEU A 103 30.04 -20.72 0.84
CA LEU A 103 31.06 -21.56 1.50
C LEU A 103 31.96 -20.74 2.42
N GLU A 104 32.33 -19.54 2.03
CA GLU A 104 33.14 -18.62 2.85
C GLU A 104 32.39 -18.23 4.13
N ILE A 105 31.11 -17.83 4.02
CA ILE A 105 30.27 -17.53 5.19
C ILE A 105 30.11 -18.77 6.06
N GLU A 106 29.80 -19.92 5.47
CA GLU A 106 29.65 -21.18 6.22
C GLU A 106 30.95 -21.56 6.95
N THR A 107 32.09 -21.40 6.30
CA THR A 107 33.41 -21.68 6.88
C THR A 107 33.72 -20.70 8.02
N ALA A 108 33.50 -19.40 7.81
CA ALA A 108 33.73 -18.39 8.85
C ALA A 108 32.86 -18.60 10.07
N VAL A 109 31.59 -18.91 9.87
CA VAL A 109 30.61 -19.16 10.95
C VAL A 109 30.90 -20.48 11.66
N THR A 110 31.20 -21.55 10.93
CA THR A 110 31.38 -22.89 11.52
C THR A 110 32.69 -23.00 12.31
N TYR A 111 33.76 -22.41 11.83
CA TYR A 111 35.05 -22.46 12.51
C TYR A 111 35.29 -21.28 13.47
N HIS A 112 34.24 -20.45 13.72
CA HIS A 112 34.27 -19.31 14.65
C HIS A 112 35.54 -18.45 14.44
N ARG A 113 35.92 -18.23 13.18
CA ARG A 113 37.08 -17.37 12.87
C ARG A 113 36.57 -15.93 12.92
N PRO A 114 37.19 -15.06 13.74
CA PRO A 114 36.89 -13.65 13.69
C PRO A 114 37.27 -13.15 12.30
N ASN A 115 36.30 -12.89 11.48
CA ASN A 115 36.52 -12.44 10.12
C ASN A 115 35.50 -11.36 9.75
N GLN A 116 35.95 -10.37 9.06
CA GLN A 116 35.14 -9.35 8.45
C GLN A 116 35.05 -9.69 6.96
N LEU A 117 33.91 -10.21 6.55
CA LEU A 117 33.69 -10.57 5.15
C LEU A 117 33.00 -9.40 4.46
N GLN A 118 33.61 -8.89 3.42
CA GLN A 118 33.06 -7.80 2.63
C GLN A 118 32.74 -8.30 1.22
N TYR A 119 31.48 -8.05 0.79
CA TYR A 119 31.01 -8.41 -0.53
C TYR A 119 30.45 -7.19 -1.24
N THR A 120 30.73 -7.10 -2.53
CA THR A 120 30.13 -6.07 -3.39
C THR A 120 28.73 -6.48 -3.85
N GLU A 121 27.92 -5.49 -4.24
CA GLU A 121 26.60 -5.70 -4.83
C GLU A 121 26.62 -6.67 -6.02
N ASP A 122 27.63 -6.54 -6.90
CA ASP A 122 27.79 -7.40 -8.07
C ASP A 122 28.05 -8.86 -7.68
N GLN A 123 28.91 -9.11 -6.69
CA GLN A 123 29.19 -10.45 -6.18
C GLN A 123 27.95 -11.11 -5.59
N ILE A 124 27.15 -10.34 -4.84
CA ILE A 124 25.89 -10.85 -4.27
C ILE A 124 24.88 -11.16 -5.37
N ASN A 125 24.75 -10.30 -6.36
CA ASN A 125 23.84 -10.50 -7.48
C ASN A 125 24.23 -11.73 -8.32
N GLU A 126 25.52 -11.96 -8.53
CA GLU A 126 26.04 -13.15 -9.19
C GLU A 126 25.72 -14.42 -8.39
N TYR A 127 26.01 -14.41 -7.09
CA TYR A 127 25.68 -15.51 -6.18
C TYR A 127 24.21 -15.84 -6.16
N LEU A 128 23.36 -14.82 -6.03
CA LEU A 128 21.89 -15.00 -6.03
C LEU A 128 21.41 -15.55 -7.36
N THR A 129 21.93 -15.04 -8.47
CA THR A 129 21.57 -15.53 -9.81
C THR A 129 21.88 -17.02 -9.95
N SER A 130 23.06 -17.46 -9.54
CA SER A 130 23.46 -18.88 -9.60
C SER A 130 22.61 -19.76 -8.68
N THR A 131 22.40 -19.30 -7.43
CA THR A 131 21.65 -20.05 -6.41
C THR A 131 20.16 -20.17 -6.79
N LEU A 132 19.53 -19.09 -7.20
CA LEU A 132 18.10 -19.08 -7.57
C LEU A 132 17.85 -19.77 -8.90
N LYS A 133 18.81 -19.75 -9.85
CA LYS A 133 18.71 -20.48 -11.10
C LYS A 133 18.62 -22.00 -10.88
N GLY A 134 19.36 -22.53 -9.90
CA GLY A 134 19.27 -23.92 -9.49
C GLY A 134 17.92 -24.30 -8.87
N LYS A 135 17.21 -23.33 -8.29
CA LYS A 135 15.91 -23.53 -7.59
C LYS A 135 14.68 -23.09 -8.40
N ARG A 136 14.82 -22.83 -9.69
CA ARG A 136 13.73 -22.39 -10.57
C ARG A 136 12.46 -23.24 -10.51
N LYS A 137 12.58 -24.54 -10.36
CA LYS A 137 11.43 -25.45 -10.26
C LYS A 137 10.51 -25.13 -9.06
N VAL A 138 11.08 -24.61 -7.98
CA VAL A 138 10.35 -24.21 -6.76
C VAL A 138 9.80 -22.78 -6.88
N LEU A 139 10.50 -21.93 -7.62
CA LEU A 139 10.17 -20.51 -7.78
C LEU A 139 9.11 -20.25 -8.87
N ASN A 140 9.02 -21.15 -9.86
CA ASN A 140 8.02 -21.03 -10.90
C ASN A 140 6.65 -21.47 -10.38
N LYS A 141 5.65 -20.65 -10.63
CA LYS A 141 4.23 -20.91 -10.33
C LYS A 141 3.44 -21.01 -11.64
N PRO A 142 2.26 -21.61 -11.61
CA PRO A 142 1.37 -21.57 -12.78
C PRO A 142 1.18 -20.12 -13.24
N LEU A 143 1.47 -19.83 -14.49
CA LEU A 143 1.37 -18.52 -15.14
C LEU A 143 2.44 -17.47 -14.69
N LEU A 144 3.38 -17.83 -13.82
CA LEU A 144 4.35 -16.89 -13.25
C LEU A 144 5.74 -17.53 -13.28
N ASP A 145 6.55 -17.18 -14.26
CA ASP A 145 7.91 -17.69 -14.38
C ASP A 145 8.90 -16.77 -13.67
N PHE A 146 9.76 -17.34 -12.85
CA PHE A 146 10.84 -16.62 -12.20
C PHE A 146 12.00 -16.41 -13.18
N ASN A 147 12.37 -15.15 -13.43
CA ASN A 147 13.49 -14.79 -14.27
C ASN A 147 14.79 -14.61 -13.47
N ARG A 148 14.79 -13.66 -12.53
CA ARG A 148 15.95 -13.36 -11.70
C ARG A 148 15.58 -12.59 -10.43
N GLY A 149 16.46 -12.65 -9.44
CA GLY A 149 16.48 -11.79 -8.28
C GLY A 149 17.66 -10.82 -8.35
N ILE A 150 17.45 -9.58 -7.95
CA ILE A 150 18.46 -8.52 -7.95
C ILE A 150 18.43 -7.87 -6.58
N VAL A 151 19.61 -7.63 -6.04
CA VAL A 151 19.80 -6.89 -4.79
C VAL A 151 20.52 -5.59 -5.10
N ARG A 152 20.03 -4.50 -4.54
CA ARG A 152 20.72 -3.21 -4.50
C ARG A 152 21.00 -2.88 -3.05
N LEU A 153 22.24 -2.48 -2.77
CA LEU A 153 22.70 -2.14 -1.45
C LEU A 153 22.84 -0.63 -1.33
N GLU A 154 22.25 -0.07 -0.31
CA GLU A 154 22.37 1.33 0.07
C GLU A 154 22.67 1.43 1.56
N GLU A 155 23.11 2.59 2.04
CA GLU A 155 23.43 2.79 3.44
C GLU A 155 22.29 2.41 4.37
N GLY A 156 22.49 1.40 5.21
CA GLY A 156 21.51 0.91 6.19
C GLY A 156 20.28 0.21 5.61
N LYS A 157 20.21 -0.08 4.30
CA LYS A 157 19.08 -0.79 3.67
C LYS A 157 19.50 -1.67 2.50
N CYS A 158 18.66 -2.63 2.21
CA CYS A 158 18.79 -3.55 1.11
C CYS A 158 17.49 -3.59 0.32
N ASP A 159 17.56 -3.31 -0.97
CA ASP A 159 16.42 -3.39 -1.88
C ASP A 159 16.51 -4.70 -2.67
N ILE A 160 15.50 -5.55 -2.53
CA ILE A 160 15.42 -6.82 -3.23
C ILE A 160 14.36 -6.71 -4.30
N THR A 161 14.78 -6.84 -5.56
CA THR A 161 13.89 -6.83 -6.73
C THR A 161 13.80 -8.22 -7.32
N VAL A 162 12.59 -8.68 -7.56
CA VAL A 162 12.31 -9.95 -8.23
C VAL A 162 11.66 -9.67 -9.57
N GLU A 163 12.27 -10.20 -10.61
CA GLU A 163 11.72 -10.18 -11.97
C GLU A 163 11.01 -11.51 -12.26
N ARG A 164 9.73 -11.42 -12.61
CA ARG A 164 8.90 -12.54 -13.01
C ARG A 164 8.26 -12.27 -14.37
N ALA A 165 8.07 -13.31 -15.16
CA ALA A 165 7.35 -13.21 -16.42
C ALA A 165 5.91 -13.71 -16.27
N ILE A 166 4.96 -12.94 -16.80
CA ILE A 166 3.55 -13.29 -16.92
C ILE A 166 3.20 -13.20 -18.40
N PHE A 167 2.84 -14.31 -19.03
CA PHE A 167 2.55 -14.35 -20.47
C PHE A 167 3.65 -13.72 -21.34
N GLY A 168 4.92 -13.82 -20.92
CA GLY A 168 6.05 -13.25 -21.65
C GLY A 168 6.36 -11.78 -21.32
N TYR A 169 5.56 -11.12 -20.50
CA TYR A 169 5.83 -9.75 -20.02
C TYR A 169 6.54 -9.79 -18.67
N SER A 170 7.66 -9.06 -18.55
CA SER A 170 8.38 -8.94 -17.29
C SER A 170 7.64 -8.03 -16.30
N LEU A 171 7.37 -8.57 -15.12
CA LEU A 171 6.86 -7.83 -13.97
C LEU A 171 7.96 -7.75 -12.90
N TYR A 172 8.23 -6.54 -12.44
CA TYR A 172 9.21 -6.27 -11.40
C TYR A 172 8.52 -5.97 -10.09
N THR A 173 8.90 -6.67 -9.04
CA THR A 173 8.46 -6.37 -7.67
C THR A 173 9.68 -6.18 -6.80
N SER A 174 9.74 -5.05 -6.09
CA SER A 174 10.85 -4.75 -5.18
C SER A 174 10.34 -4.54 -3.75
N THR A 175 11.16 -4.92 -2.79
CA THR A 175 10.96 -4.64 -1.37
C THR A 175 12.22 -4.02 -0.79
N SER A 176 12.05 -2.93 -0.04
CA SER A 176 13.13 -2.26 0.68
C SER A 176 13.12 -2.72 2.14
N LEU A 177 14.22 -3.30 2.58
CA LEU A 177 14.37 -3.87 3.90
C LEU A 177 15.49 -3.14 4.66
N ALA A 178 15.20 -2.65 5.85
CA ALA A 178 16.23 -2.32 6.81
C ALA A 178 16.48 -3.56 7.69
N VAL A 179 17.69 -4.05 7.64
CA VAL A 179 18.11 -5.25 8.36
C VAL A 179 19.08 -4.84 9.44
N GLN A 180 18.79 -5.24 10.67
CA GLN A 180 19.66 -5.04 11.82
C GLN A 180 19.82 -6.36 12.54
N LEU A 181 21.04 -6.73 12.82
CA LEU A 181 21.33 -7.88 13.65
C LEU A 181 21.63 -7.39 15.06
N ALA A 182 20.81 -7.79 16.03
CA ALA A 182 20.99 -7.47 17.44
C ALA A 182 20.76 -8.75 18.27
N ASP A 183 21.68 -9.07 19.17
CA ASP A 183 21.60 -10.22 20.08
C ASP A 183 21.35 -11.57 19.35
N GLY A 184 22.00 -11.78 18.20
CA GLY A 184 21.81 -12.99 17.40
C GLY A 184 20.42 -13.12 16.75
N LYS A 185 19.62 -12.05 16.78
CA LYS A 185 18.31 -11.98 16.12
C LYS A 185 18.34 -11.01 14.96
N LEU A 186 17.90 -11.49 13.81
CA LEU A 186 17.75 -10.70 12.61
C LEU A 186 16.42 -9.91 12.69
N ASN A 187 16.51 -8.62 12.97
CA ASN A 187 15.38 -7.70 12.92
C ASN A 187 15.28 -7.12 11.50
N VAL A 188 14.24 -7.50 10.79
CA VAL A 188 13.97 -7.03 9.45
C VAL A 188 12.74 -6.14 9.49
N SER A 189 12.87 -4.88 9.10
CA SER A 189 11.76 -3.95 8.98
C SER A 189 11.55 -3.56 7.52
N SER A 190 10.32 -3.64 7.05
CA SER A 190 9.95 -3.18 5.71
C SER A 190 9.92 -1.65 5.67
N ARG A 191 10.60 -1.05 4.72
CA ARG A 191 10.54 0.38 4.40
C ARG A 191 9.65 0.68 3.18
N GLY A 192 8.90 -0.33 2.73
CA GLY A 192 8.08 -0.25 1.53
C GLY A 192 8.67 -1.03 0.37
N GLY A 193 8.29 -0.66 -0.83
CA GLY A 193 8.75 -1.33 -2.04
C GLY A 193 8.20 -0.67 -3.29
N ALA A 194 8.22 -1.37 -4.41
CA ALA A 194 7.60 -0.91 -5.64
C ALA A 194 7.11 -2.10 -6.48
N ILE A 195 6.13 -1.85 -7.34
CA ILE A 195 5.75 -2.74 -8.44
C ILE A 195 6.04 -1.96 -9.73
N GLY A 196 6.99 -2.46 -10.53
CA GLY A 196 7.57 -1.68 -11.62
C GLY A 196 8.20 -0.40 -11.09
N ARG A 197 7.67 0.75 -11.53
CA ARG A 197 8.06 2.08 -11.03
C ARG A 197 7.08 2.67 -10.01
N LEU A 198 5.98 1.98 -9.71
CA LEU A 198 4.98 2.47 -8.76
C LEU A 198 5.45 2.19 -7.32
N PRO A 199 5.75 3.21 -6.51
CA PRO A 199 6.13 3.01 -5.12
C PRO A 199 4.95 2.55 -4.28
N ILE A 200 5.20 1.63 -3.34
CA ILE A 200 4.22 1.04 -2.45
C ILE A 200 4.56 1.36 -1.01
N HIS A 201 3.56 1.83 -0.27
CA HIS A 201 3.69 2.15 1.14
C HIS A 201 4.05 0.91 1.98
N PRO A 202 4.88 1.02 3.05
CA PRO A 202 5.29 -0.10 3.89
C PRO A 202 4.14 -0.97 4.37
N GLN A 203 3.06 -0.38 4.87
CA GLN A 203 1.88 -1.13 5.35
C GLN A 203 1.23 -2.03 4.29
N ILE A 204 1.23 -1.58 3.02
CA ILE A 204 0.71 -2.38 1.91
C ILE A 204 1.73 -3.46 1.54
N MET A 205 3.02 -3.13 1.62
CA MET A 205 4.09 -4.06 1.31
C MET A 205 4.11 -5.26 2.25
N ASP A 206 3.74 -5.10 3.51
CA ASP A 206 3.63 -6.19 4.47
C ASP A 206 2.62 -7.27 4.02
N TYR A 207 1.51 -6.87 3.42
CA TYR A 207 0.57 -7.80 2.79
C TYR A 207 1.10 -8.43 1.50
N LEU A 208 1.92 -7.68 0.75
CA LEU A 208 2.52 -8.14 -0.50
C LEU A 208 3.76 -9.01 -0.28
N ASN A 209 4.31 -9.08 0.93
CA ASN A 209 5.46 -9.94 1.26
C ASN A 209 5.22 -11.43 0.96
N ILE A 210 3.96 -11.86 0.87
CA ILE A 210 3.60 -13.20 0.42
C ILE A 210 4.11 -13.50 -1.02
N ILE A 211 4.31 -12.46 -1.83
CA ILE A 211 4.86 -12.58 -3.18
C ILE A 211 6.32 -13.03 -3.14
N PHE A 212 7.04 -12.68 -2.07
CA PHE A 212 8.44 -13.02 -1.86
C PHE A 212 8.63 -14.31 -1.05
N ALA A 213 7.56 -14.93 -0.54
CA ALA A 213 7.65 -16.11 0.34
C ALA A 213 8.40 -17.28 -0.27
N ASP A 214 8.26 -17.50 -1.59
CA ASP A 214 8.96 -18.54 -2.33
C ASP A 214 10.47 -18.22 -2.46
N VAL A 215 10.84 -16.96 -2.67
CA VAL A 215 12.24 -16.51 -2.71
C VAL A 215 12.87 -16.67 -1.32
N TRP A 216 12.17 -16.28 -0.26
CA TRP A 216 12.65 -16.47 1.12
C TRP A 216 12.82 -17.95 1.47
N SER A 217 11.89 -18.81 1.03
CA SER A 217 12.01 -20.26 1.19
C SER A 217 13.18 -20.83 0.39
N ALA A 218 13.42 -20.31 -0.80
CA ALA A 218 14.57 -20.71 -1.62
C ALA A 218 15.91 -20.29 -0.97
N LEU A 219 15.96 -19.20 -0.23
CA LEU A 219 17.13 -18.66 0.47
C LEU A 219 17.20 -19.02 1.96
N ASP A 220 16.44 -20.04 2.43
CA ASP A 220 16.37 -20.39 3.84
C ASP A 220 17.73 -20.84 4.42
N ARG A 221 18.57 -21.51 3.62
CA ARG A 221 19.94 -21.87 4.01
C ARG A 221 20.80 -20.62 4.26
N GLU A 222 20.80 -19.71 3.32
CA GLU A 222 21.57 -18.47 3.37
C GLU A 222 21.11 -17.61 4.56
N ARG A 223 19.80 -17.51 4.76
CA ARG A 223 19.21 -16.80 5.90
C ARG A 223 19.68 -17.39 7.25
N LYS A 224 19.67 -18.72 7.38
CA LYS A 224 20.15 -19.40 8.59
C LYS A 224 21.67 -19.23 8.84
N LEU A 225 22.46 -19.08 7.79
CA LEU A 225 23.88 -18.78 7.93
C LEU A 225 24.08 -17.34 8.42
N ILE A 226 23.36 -16.41 7.84
CA ILE A 226 23.44 -14.99 8.18
C ILE A 226 23.00 -14.74 9.64
N THR A 227 21.99 -15.45 10.14
CA THR A 227 21.53 -15.29 11.55
C THR A 227 22.58 -15.73 12.58
N LYS A 228 23.62 -16.44 12.18
CA LYS A 228 24.74 -16.85 13.04
C LYS A 228 25.91 -15.86 13.02
N ALA A 229 25.86 -14.82 12.20
CA ALA A 229 26.83 -13.74 12.23
C ALA A 229 26.56 -12.82 13.43
N ASP A 230 27.53 -12.01 13.83
CA ASP A 230 27.40 -11.05 14.92
C ASP A 230 26.78 -9.74 14.48
N ALA A 231 27.22 -9.24 13.34
CA ALA A 231 26.71 -8.00 12.78
C ALA A 231 26.64 -8.06 11.24
N ILE A 232 25.72 -7.30 10.68
CA ILE A 232 25.60 -7.06 9.25
C ILE A 232 25.45 -5.56 9.04
N GLU A 233 26.34 -5.00 8.25
CA GLU A 233 26.35 -3.58 7.92
C GLU A 233 26.19 -3.40 6.42
N PHE A 234 25.20 -2.63 6.01
CA PHE A 234 24.97 -2.28 4.62
C PHE A 234 25.56 -0.91 4.34
N HIS A 235 26.43 -0.87 3.36
CA HIS A 235 27.01 0.35 2.81
C HIS A 235 26.60 0.52 1.35
N ASP A 236 26.89 1.69 0.77
CA ASP A 236 26.62 1.89 -0.64
C ASP A 236 27.42 0.86 -1.47
N LYS A 237 26.68 0.03 -2.24
CA LYS A 237 27.19 -1.04 -3.12
C LYS A 237 28.03 -2.12 -2.44
N SER A 238 27.98 -2.24 -1.13
CA SER A 238 28.71 -3.30 -0.40
C SER A 238 28.00 -3.70 0.89
N VAL A 239 28.26 -4.92 1.34
CA VAL A 239 27.83 -5.41 2.65
C VAL A 239 29.00 -5.98 3.39
N VAL A 240 29.06 -5.72 4.67
CA VAL A 240 30.04 -6.25 5.59
C VAL A 240 29.35 -7.19 6.57
N ILE A 241 29.82 -8.43 6.64
CA ILE A 241 29.33 -9.45 7.57
C ILE A 241 30.45 -9.72 8.58
N VAL A 242 30.16 -9.47 9.85
CA VAL A 242 31.10 -9.71 10.94
C VAL A 242 30.73 -11.01 11.64
N THR A 243 31.67 -11.94 11.73
CA THR A 243 31.51 -13.18 12.46
C THR A 243 32.30 -13.13 13.78
N ALA A 244 31.67 -13.57 14.87
CA ALA A 244 32.29 -13.51 16.20
C ALA A 244 33.54 -14.36 16.35
N ALA A 245 34.43 -13.87 17.19
CA ALA A 245 35.45 -14.75 17.78
C ALA A 245 34.81 -15.73 18.77
N PRO A 246 35.35 -16.96 18.92
CA PRO A 246 34.90 -17.86 19.97
C PRO A 246 35.11 -17.20 21.34
N GLN A 247 34.05 -17.12 22.13
CA GLN A 247 34.13 -16.70 23.53
C GLN A 247 34.84 -17.76 24.36
#